data_0e47bbe9fce6548f20942416805115ca
#
_entry.id   0e47bbe9fce6548f20942416805115ca
#
_cell.length_a   1.000
_cell.length_b   1.000
_cell.length_c   1.000
_cell.angle_alpha   90.00
_cell.angle_beta   90.00
_cell.angle_gamma   90.00
#
_symmetry.space_group_name_H-M   'P 1'
#
loop_
_entity.id
_entity.type
_entity.pdbx_description
1 polymer ?
#
loop_
_entity_poly.entity_id
_entity_poly.type
_entity_poly.pdbx_seq_one_letter_code
_entity_poly.pdbx_strand_id
1 'polypeptide(L)'
;HPAYAKLSYNSSLYLDIISAHQGEYTPSKLADMLHIARPSVTQKINVLEKAGYVTRKQNPADKREYFLYFNADSFDADTQSIYTKLTKQISESMEQRYSKEEIEKFSEMLSYIGEICLDERL
;
A
#
# COMPACT_ATOMS: atom_id res chain seq x y z
N HIS A 1 -10.41 -10.82 -7.85
CA HIS A 1 -9.61 -11.93 -7.39
C HIS A 1 -10.11 -12.43 -6.03
N PRO A 2 -10.15 -13.76 -5.77
CA PRO A 2 -10.76 -14.28 -4.54
C PRO A 2 -10.18 -13.72 -3.24
N ALA A 3 -8.87 -13.62 -3.12
CA ALA A 3 -8.25 -13.09 -1.90
C ALA A 3 -8.54 -11.61 -1.71
N TYR A 4 -8.50 -10.84 -2.79
CA TYR A 4 -8.76 -9.41 -2.76
C TYR A 4 -10.25 -9.11 -2.61
N ALA A 5 -11.10 -9.93 -3.21
CA ALA A 5 -12.55 -9.75 -3.14
C ALA A 5 -13.10 -9.90 -1.72
N LYS A 6 -12.36 -10.54 -0.83
CA LYS A 6 -12.74 -10.68 0.59
C LYS A 6 -12.43 -9.44 1.42
N LEU A 7 -11.66 -8.49 0.88
CA LEU A 7 -11.27 -7.28 1.57
C LEU A 7 -12.23 -6.15 1.26
N SER A 8 -12.53 -5.32 2.24
CA SER A 8 -13.24 -4.07 2.00
C SER A 8 -12.34 -3.12 1.21
N TYR A 9 -12.94 -2.11 0.56
CA TYR A 9 -12.19 -1.08 -0.15
C TYR A 9 -11.15 -0.41 0.76
N ASN A 10 -11.54 -0.06 1.99
CA ASN A 10 -10.62 0.57 2.94
C ASN A 10 -9.46 -0.35 3.31
N SER A 11 -9.73 -1.63 3.52
CA SER A 11 -8.67 -2.60 3.83
C SER A 11 -7.70 -2.74 2.66
N SER A 12 -8.19 -2.79 1.43
CA SER A 12 -7.34 -2.84 0.24
C SER A 12 -6.46 -1.60 0.13
N LEU A 13 -7.01 -0.42 0.40
CA LEU A 13 -6.26 0.84 0.38
C LEU A 13 -5.12 0.83 1.41
N TYR A 14 -5.41 0.40 2.63
CA TYR A 14 -4.38 0.28 3.68
C TYR A 14 -3.26 -0.65 3.23
N LEU A 15 -3.61 -1.82 2.68
CA LEU A 15 -2.63 -2.80 2.23
C LEU A 15 -1.81 -2.28 1.05
N ASP A 16 -2.42 -1.56 0.12
CA ASP A 16 -1.70 -0.97 -1.02
C ASP A 16 -0.66 0.03 -0.53
N ILE A 17 -1.02 0.88 0.42
CA ILE A 17 -0.10 1.87 0.97
C ILE A 17 1.04 1.18 1.73
N ILE A 18 0.71 0.23 2.60
CA ILE A 18 1.71 -0.47 3.40
C ILE A 18 2.66 -1.28 2.51
N SER A 19 2.14 -1.96 1.48
CA SER A 19 2.97 -2.75 0.57
C SER A 19 3.90 -1.88 -0.28
N ALA A 20 3.45 -0.70 -0.68
CA ALA A 20 4.27 0.23 -1.44
C ALA A 20 5.36 0.89 -0.58
N HIS A 21 5.20 0.89 0.74
CA HIS A 21 6.08 1.57 1.69
C HIS A 21 6.46 0.64 2.85
N GLN A 22 7.00 -0.52 2.52
CA GLN A 22 7.35 -1.56 3.50
C GLN A 22 8.26 -1.00 4.60
N GLY A 23 7.78 -1.06 5.84
CA GLY A 23 8.55 -0.63 7.00
C GLY A 23 8.70 0.88 7.16
N GLU A 24 8.01 1.67 6.36
CA GLU A 24 8.11 3.13 6.43
C GLU A 24 7.04 3.78 7.32
N TYR A 25 5.89 3.12 7.47
CA TYR A 25 4.77 3.67 8.23
C TYR A 25 4.63 3.01 9.60
N THR A 26 4.42 3.85 10.60
CA THR A 26 3.81 3.46 11.88
C THR A 26 2.31 3.73 11.77
N PRO A 27 1.46 3.18 12.66
CA PRO A 27 0.05 3.53 12.66
C PRO A 27 -0.21 5.02 12.81
N SER A 28 0.59 5.72 13.62
CA SER A 28 0.47 7.17 13.80
C SER A 28 0.77 7.94 12.51
N LYS A 29 1.86 7.58 11.83
CA LYS A 29 2.20 8.21 10.55
C LYS A 29 1.15 7.94 9.49
N LEU A 30 0.62 6.72 9.47
CA LEU A 30 -0.43 6.34 8.53
C LEU A 30 -1.71 7.14 8.80
N ALA A 31 -2.07 7.33 10.06
CA ALA A 31 -3.21 8.14 10.46
C ALA A 31 -3.05 9.59 10.02
N ASP A 32 -1.87 10.16 10.23
CA ASP A 32 -1.57 11.53 9.83
C ASP A 32 -1.63 11.68 8.31
N MET A 33 -1.07 10.73 7.57
CA MET A 33 -1.08 10.76 6.11
C MET A 33 -2.50 10.63 5.54
N LEU A 34 -3.32 9.76 6.11
CA LEU A 34 -4.70 9.54 5.67
C LEU A 34 -5.69 10.56 6.24
N HIS A 35 -5.26 11.37 7.21
CA HIS A 35 -6.14 12.32 7.92
C HIS A 35 -7.31 11.62 8.61
N ILE A 36 -7.02 10.51 9.25
CA ILE A 36 -7.97 9.67 9.97
C ILE A 36 -7.55 9.63 11.44
N ALA A 37 -8.53 9.51 12.34
CA ALA A 37 -8.26 9.41 13.77
C ALA A 37 -7.37 8.18 14.06
N ARG A 38 -6.36 8.35 14.92
CA ARG A 38 -5.42 7.29 15.29
C ARG A 38 -6.09 6.02 15.80
N PRO A 39 -7.13 6.10 16.66
CA PRO A 39 -7.81 4.88 17.12
C PRO A 39 -8.44 4.09 15.97
N SER A 40 -8.98 4.77 14.97
CA SER A 40 -9.58 4.10 13.81
C SER A 40 -8.53 3.35 12.99
N VAL A 41 -7.36 3.97 12.78
CA VAL A 41 -6.25 3.32 12.07
C VAL A 41 -5.73 2.13 12.87
N THR A 42 -5.51 2.29 14.17
CA THR A 42 -5.05 1.20 15.05
C THR A 42 -5.99 0.02 14.99
N GLN A 43 -7.30 0.26 15.05
CA GLN A 43 -8.30 -0.79 14.95
C GLN A 43 -8.22 -1.53 13.62
N LYS A 44 -8.10 -0.80 12.51
CA LYS A 44 -7.99 -1.41 11.19
C LYS A 44 -6.71 -2.23 11.07
N ILE A 45 -5.58 -1.73 11.57
CA ILE A 45 -4.31 -2.45 11.56
C ILE A 45 -4.42 -3.73 12.40
N ASN A 46 -5.06 -3.68 13.56
CA ASN A 46 -5.27 -4.86 14.38
C ASN A 46 -6.07 -5.93 13.63
N VAL A 47 -7.11 -5.54 12.92
CA VAL A 47 -7.92 -6.44 12.10
C VAL A 47 -7.08 -7.07 11.00
N LEU A 48 -6.30 -6.27 10.28
CA LEU A 48 -5.46 -6.75 9.18
C LEU A 48 -4.32 -7.65 9.68
N GLU A 49 -3.74 -7.35 10.83
CA GLU A 49 -2.72 -8.20 11.43
C GLU A 49 -3.31 -9.55 11.86
N LYS A 50 -4.46 -9.53 12.51
CA LYS A 50 -5.14 -10.75 12.95
C LYS A 50 -5.52 -11.64 11.77
N ALA A 51 -5.89 -11.02 10.64
CA ALA A 51 -6.21 -11.75 9.41
C ALA A 51 -4.96 -12.23 8.66
N GLY A 52 -3.76 -11.83 9.09
CA GLY A 52 -2.49 -12.29 8.51
C GLY A 52 -1.95 -11.45 7.36
N TYR A 53 -2.58 -10.32 7.04
CA TYR A 53 -2.15 -9.47 5.92
C TYR A 53 -1.02 -8.51 6.29
N VAL A 54 -0.89 -8.15 7.55
CA VAL A 54 0.07 -7.16 8.04
C VAL A 54 0.89 -7.76 9.17
N THR A 55 2.18 -7.45 9.20
CA THR A 55 3.05 -7.77 10.31
C THR A 55 3.65 -6.50 10.88
N ARG A 56 4.09 -6.55 12.14
CA ARG A 56 4.68 -5.43 12.87
C ARG A 56 6.12 -5.72 13.20
N LYS A 57 6.94 -4.67 13.15
CA LYS A 57 8.30 -4.74 13.67
C LYS A 57 8.51 -3.57 14.61
N GLN A 58 8.82 -3.86 15.87
CA GLN A 58 9.01 -2.84 16.88
C GLN A 58 10.17 -1.90 16.51
N ASN A 59 9.97 -0.60 16.75
CA ASN A 59 11.02 0.38 16.58
C ASN A 59 12.03 0.23 17.72
N PRO A 60 13.32 -0.07 17.44
CA PRO A 60 14.34 -0.21 18.49
C PRO A 60 14.56 1.07 19.31
N ALA A 61 14.33 2.23 18.68
CA ALA A 61 14.52 3.52 19.34
C ALA A 61 13.35 3.93 20.21
N ASP A 62 12.15 3.43 19.94
CA ASP A 62 10.95 3.73 20.73
C ASP A 62 10.04 2.50 20.74
N LYS A 63 10.02 1.79 21.88
CA LYS A 63 9.25 0.55 22.03
C LYS A 63 7.74 0.72 21.95
N ARG A 64 7.24 1.96 22.00
CA ARG A 64 5.81 2.26 21.86
C ARG A 64 5.38 2.32 20.41
N GLU A 65 6.34 2.38 19.47
CA GLU A 65 6.09 2.42 18.04
C GLU A 65 6.45 1.09 17.39
N TYR A 66 5.78 0.79 16.29
CA TYR A 66 6.14 -0.33 15.43
C TYR A 66 5.87 0.03 13.97
N PHE A 67 6.73 -0.49 13.11
CA PHE A 67 6.61 -0.31 11.67
C PHE A 67 5.74 -1.40 11.06
N LEU A 68 5.05 -1.05 10.00
CA LEU A 68 4.09 -1.92 9.33
C LEU A 68 4.68 -2.51 8.05
N TYR A 69 4.44 -3.80 7.88
CA TYR A 69 4.88 -4.56 6.71
C TYR A 69 3.71 -5.34 6.15
N PHE A 70 3.62 -5.39 4.83
CA PHE A 70 2.66 -6.25 4.17
C PHE A 70 3.21 -7.67 4.13
N ASN A 71 2.38 -8.63 4.49
CA ASN A 71 2.75 -10.04 4.44
C ASN A 71 2.36 -10.62 3.08
N ALA A 72 3.33 -10.71 2.18
CA ALA A 72 3.11 -11.24 0.83
C ALA A 72 2.59 -12.69 0.84
N ASP A 73 2.96 -13.46 1.85
CA ASP A 73 2.52 -14.85 1.98
C ASP A 73 1.03 -14.97 2.33
N SER A 74 0.37 -13.87 2.66
CA SER A 74 -1.07 -13.85 2.93
C SER A 74 -1.90 -14.13 1.69
N PHE A 75 -1.35 -13.90 0.51
CA PHE A 75 -2.00 -14.25 -0.76
C PHE A 75 -1.52 -15.63 -1.21
N ASP A 76 -2.42 -16.40 -1.82
CA ASP A 76 -2.05 -17.67 -2.38
C ASP A 76 -1.17 -17.51 -3.65
N ALA A 77 -0.54 -18.60 -4.07
CA ALA A 77 0.38 -18.57 -5.20
C ALA A 77 -0.31 -18.12 -6.51
N ASP A 78 -1.57 -18.49 -6.70
CA ASP A 78 -2.33 -18.13 -7.88
C ASP A 78 -2.60 -16.63 -7.93
N THR A 79 -2.96 -16.03 -6.79
CA THR A 79 -3.16 -14.58 -6.66
C THR A 79 -1.88 -13.82 -6.96
N GLN A 80 -0.78 -14.24 -6.35
CA GLN A 80 0.53 -13.62 -6.58
C GLN A 80 0.96 -13.73 -8.04
N SER A 81 0.72 -14.89 -8.67
CA SER A 81 1.05 -15.11 -10.07
C SER A 81 0.26 -14.18 -10.99
N ILE A 82 -1.04 -13.99 -10.74
CA ILE A 82 -1.89 -13.11 -11.53
C ILE A 82 -1.41 -11.65 -11.42
N TYR A 83 -1.12 -11.18 -10.22
CA TYR A 83 -0.60 -9.84 -10.00
C TYR A 83 0.74 -9.63 -10.70
N THR A 84 1.65 -10.59 -10.58
CA THR A 84 2.96 -10.51 -11.21
C THR A 84 2.84 -10.46 -12.73
N LYS A 85 2.00 -11.30 -13.30
CA LYS A 85 1.75 -11.33 -14.75
C LYS A 85 1.14 -10.03 -15.26
N LEU A 86 0.15 -9.50 -14.55
CA LEU A 86 -0.53 -8.27 -14.93
C LEU A 86 0.43 -7.08 -14.87
N THR A 87 1.20 -6.96 -13.79
CA THR A 87 2.18 -5.89 -13.63
C THR A 87 3.22 -5.92 -14.74
N LYS A 88 3.73 -7.11 -15.04
CA LYS A 88 4.69 -7.31 -16.13
C LYS A 88 4.10 -6.92 -17.47
N GLN A 89 2.88 -7.36 -17.74
CA GLN A 89 2.18 -7.05 -19.00
C GLN A 89 1.97 -5.54 -19.17
N ILE A 90 1.56 -4.86 -18.10
CA ILE A 90 1.37 -3.41 -18.12
C ILE A 90 2.70 -2.70 -18.42
N SER A 91 3.77 -3.07 -17.72
CA SER A 91 5.09 -2.46 -17.91
C SER A 91 5.60 -2.65 -19.33
N GLU A 92 5.53 -3.87 -19.83
CA GLU A 92 5.99 -4.18 -21.19
C GLU A 92 5.16 -3.44 -22.25
N SER A 93 3.84 -3.38 -22.08
CA SER A 93 2.95 -2.69 -23.01
C SER A 93 3.22 -1.19 -23.01
N MET A 94 3.48 -0.61 -21.86
CA MET A 94 3.83 0.81 -21.75
C MET A 94 5.16 1.09 -22.44
N GLU A 95 6.18 0.26 -22.21
CA GLU A 95 7.50 0.43 -22.82
C GLU A 95 7.48 0.28 -24.34
N GLN A 96 6.58 -0.54 -24.89
CA GLN A 96 6.42 -0.70 -26.33
C GLN A 96 5.73 0.48 -26.98
N ARG A 97 4.85 1.17 -26.26
CA ARG A 97 4.01 2.23 -26.82
C ARG A 97 4.54 3.63 -26.57
N TYR A 98 5.24 3.80 -25.47
CA TYR A 98 5.69 5.11 -25.02
C TYR A 98 7.20 5.12 -24.80
N SER A 99 7.83 6.28 -24.99
CA SER A 99 9.24 6.43 -24.70
C SER A 99 9.49 6.45 -23.19
N LYS A 100 10.75 6.24 -22.81
CA LYS A 100 11.17 6.33 -21.40
C LYS A 100 10.83 7.70 -20.81
N GLU A 101 11.06 8.77 -21.57
CA GLU A 101 10.77 10.14 -21.15
C GLU A 101 9.27 10.35 -20.93
N GLU A 102 8.44 9.78 -21.81
CA GLU A 102 6.99 9.88 -21.66
C GLU A 102 6.50 9.15 -20.41
N ILE A 103 7.03 7.96 -20.14
CA ILE A 103 6.67 7.19 -18.94
C ILE A 103 7.11 7.93 -17.68
N GLU A 104 8.33 8.48 -17.68
CA GLU A 104 8.82 9.27 -16.55
C GLU A 104 7.96 10.51 -16.31
N LYS A 105 7.53 11.17 -17.39
CA LYS A 105 6.66 12.34 -17.29
C LYS A 105 5.30 11.98 -16.71
N PHE A 106 4.73 10.87 -17.14
CA PHE A 106 3.48 10.36 -16.59
C PHE A 106 3.59 10.07 -15.09
N SER A 107 4.67 9.44 -14.69
CA SER A 107 4.93 9.14 -13.26
C SER A 107 5.06 10.41 -12.42
N GLU A 108 5.76 11.42 -12.96
CA GLU A 108 5.87 12.72 -12.32
C GLU A 108 4.50 13.39 -12.17
N MET A 109 3.68 13.35 -13.22
CA MET A 109 2.33 13.92 -13.19
C MET A 109 1.43 13.22 -12.19
N LEU A 110 1.48 11.90 -12.11
CA LEU A 110 0.73 11.13 -11.11
C LEU A 110 1.15 11.49 -9.69
N SER A 111 2.45 11.60 -9.45
CA SER A 111 2.97 11.99 -8.14
C SER A 111 2.48 13.38 -7.74
N TYR A 112 2.46 14.32 -8.68
CA TYR A 112 1.98 15.67 -8.44
C TYR A 112 0.48 15.68 -8.10
N ILE A 113 -0.32 14.92 -8.82
CA ILE A 113 -1.75 14.76 -8.52
C ILE A 113 -1.93 14.19 -7.10
N GLY A 114 -1.13 13.19 -6.74
CA GLY A 114 -1.16 12.61 -5.40
C GLY A 114 -0.86 13.63 -4.31
N GLU A 115 0.13 14.49 -4.52
CA GLU A 115 0.47 15.57 -3.59
C GLU A 115 -0.70 16.52 -3.38
N ILE A 116 -1.35 16.94 -4.47
CA ILE A 116 -2.52 17.82 -4.40
C ILE A 116 -3.66 17.17 -3.62
N CYS A 117 -3.94 15.90 -3.90
CA CYS A 117 -5.01 15.17 -3.22
C CYS A 117 -4.76 15.06 -1.72
N LEU A 118 -3.52 14.84 -1.31
CA LEU A 118 -3.15 14.77 0.11
C LEU A 118 -3.27 16.14 0.79
N ASP A 119 -2.85 17.21 0.12
CA ASP A 119 -2.92 18.56 0.66
C ASP A 119 -4.36 19.07 0.82
N GLU A 120 -5.23 18.74 -0.12
CA GLU A 120 -6.63 19.19 -0.11
C GLU A 120 -7.49 18.53 0.96
N ARG A 121 -7.07 17.42 1.48
CA ARG A 121 -7.76 16.74 2.57
C ARG A 121 -9.22 16.47 2.32
N LEU A 122 -9.46 15.78 1.34
CA LEU A 122 -10.84 15.42 1.00
C LEU A 122 -11.47 14.44 1.99
#